data_588f982550c3931b844add9abd4aef0e
#
_entry.id   588f982550c3931b844add9abd4aef0e
#
_cell.length_a   1.000
_cell.length_b   1.000
_cell.length_c   1.000
_cell.angle_alpha   90.00
_cell.angle_beta   90.00
_cell.angle_gamma   90.00
#
_symmetry.space_group_name_H-M   'P 1'
#
loop_
_entity.id
_entity.type
_entity.pdbx_description
1 polymer ?
#
loop_
_entity_poly.entity_id
_entity_poly.type
_entity_poly.pdbx_seq_one_letter_code
_entity_poly.pdbx_strand_id
1 'polypeptide(L)'
;DGNCAVRAVWGNRMITLVLGGSGSGKSAYAEHLLDGKTNKYYIATMQVYDAEGGKKVARHRRLRAGKGFVTMEQPRDIGEVDFSKRVQQAMEPPDRAGQNVTERPRCALLECMSNLVANEMFSGADIVSEDVVVGHILQGIKNLSTKVDELVIVSNNVFEDGISYDATTQAYIRALGRINTEVAALADTVTEVVV
;
A
#
# COMPACT_ATOMS: atom_id res chain seq x y z
N ASP A 1 -4.41 13.54 24.85
CA ASP A 1 -3.48 12.50 25.36
C ASP A 1 -3.68 11.10 24.74
N GLY A 2 -4.72 10.89 23.93
CA GLY A 2 -4.98 9.61 23.22
C GLY A 2 -3.93 9.27 22.14
N ASN A 3 -3.26 10.26 21.59
CA ASN A 3 -2.29 10.09 20.49
C ASN A 3 -0.95 9.46 20.98
N CYS A 4 -0.62 9.57 22.26
CA CYS A 4 0.63 9.00 22.82
C CYS A 4 0.53 7.48 23.03
N ALA A 5 -0.65 6.97 23.40
CA ALA A 5 -0.88 5.55 23.63
C ALA A 5 -0.91 4.74 22.31
N VAL A 6 -1.43 5.33 21.23
CA VAL A 6 -1.46 4.72 19.91
C VAL A 6 -0.04 4.59 19.32
N ARG A 7 0.80 5.61 19.46
CA ARG A 7 2.23 5.57 19.05
C ARG A 7 3.03 4.46 19.72
N ALA A 8 2.75 4.14 20.97
CA ALA A 8 3.44 3.07 21.69
C ALA A 8 3.19 1.68 21.10
N VAL A 9 2.06 1.47 20.40
CA VAL A 9 1.70 0.18 19.77
C VAL A 9 2.37 0.00 18.40
N TRP A 10 2.63 1.11 17.67
CA TRP A 10 3.14 1.07 16.28
C TRP A 10 4.66 1.28 16.19
N GLY A 11 5.33 1.61 17.30
CA GLY A 11 6.77 1.90 17.35
C GLY A 11 7.14 3.25 16.70
N ASN A 12 8.44 3.49 16.52
CA ASN A 12 8.98 4.75 15.96
C ASN A 12 9.04 4.71 14.41
N ARG A 13 8.03 4.13 13.77
CA ARG A 13 7.97 3.94 12.32
C ARG A 13 7.09 5.01 11.69
N MET A 14 7.48 5.47 10.50
CA MET A 14 6.75 6.52 9.79
C MET A 14 5.71 5.91 8.87
N ILE A 15 4.45 6.30 9.03
CA ILE A 15 3.34 5.92 8.14
C ILE A 15 2.80 7.18 7.46
N THR A 16 2.77 7.16 6.14
CA THR A 16 2.20 8.23 5.32
C THR A 16 1.02 7.67 4.51
N LEU A 17 -0.14 8.31 4.62
CA LEU A 17 -1.31 8.02 3.80
C LEU A 17 -1.43 9.07 2.68
N VAL A 18 -1.50 8.60 1.44
CA VAL A 18 -1.71 9.43 0.25
C VAL A 18 -3.07 9.11 -0.35
N LEU A 19 -3.97 10.07 -0.32
CA LEU A 19 -5.33 9.99 -0.86
C LEU A 19 -5.44 10.75 -2.18
N GLY A 20 -6.42 10.42 -2.99
CA GLY A 20 -6.77 11.20 -4.18
C GLY A 20 -7.68 10.43 -5.14
N GLY A 21 -8.30 11.18 -6.05
CA GLY A 21 -9.15 10.64 -7.11
C GLY A 21 -8.38 9.81 -8.16
N SER A 22 -9.11 9.14 -9.03
CA SER A 22 -8.49 8.45 -10.17
C SER A 22 -7.79 9.47 -11.08
N GLY A 23 -6.53 9.20 -11.44
CA GLY A 23 -5.75 10.09 -12.31
C GLY A 23 -5.17 11.34 -11.62
N SER A 24 -5.36 11.54 -10.32
CA SER A 24 -4.86 12.71 -9.58
C SER A 24 -3.33 12.83 -9.48
N GLY A 25 -2.58 11.83 -9.93
CA GLY A 25 -1.12 11.83 -9.76
C GLY A 25 -0.63 11.30 -8.41
N LYS A 26 -1.54 10.82 -7.53
CA LYS A 26 -1.19 10.32 -6.19
C LYS A 26 -0.10 9.24 -6.19
N SER A 27 -0.10 8.34 -7.19
CA SER A 27 0.93 7.28 -7.31
C SER A 27 2.31 7.89 -7.56
N ALA A 28 2.41 8.87 -8.47
CA ALA A 28 3.66 9.56 -8.75
C ALA A 28 4.14 10.37 -7.54
N TYR A 29 3.24 11.02 -6.83
CA TYR A 29 3.54 11.73 -5.58
C TYR A 29 4.07 10.76 -4.51
N ALA A 30 3.38 9.64 -4.29
CA ALA A 30 3.79 8.63 -3.32
C ALA A 30 5.17 8.00 -3.64
N GLU A 31 5.44 7.74 -4.91
CA GLU A 31 6.78 7.30 -5.35
C GLU A 31 7.85 8.34 -5.07
N HIS A 32 7.54 9.64 -5.29
CA HIS A 32 8.46 10.76 -5.03
C HIS A 32 8.82 10.90 -3.55
N LEU A 33 7.93 10.58 -2.62
CA LEU A 33 8.23 10.59 -1.18
C LEU A 33 9.39 9.64 -0.82
N LEU A 34 9.62 8.61 -1.64
CA LEU A 34 10.69 7.65 -1.44
C LEU A 34 11.91 7.89 -2.37
N ASP A 35 12.02 9.05 -2.99
CA ASP A 35 13.19 9.41 -3.77
C ASP A 35 14.45 9.48 -2.89
N GLY A 36 15.57 9.03 -3.44
CA GLY A 36 16.84 8.94 -2.71
C GLY A 36 16.95 7.76 -1.74
N LYS A 37 15.84 7.07 -1.43
CA LYS A 37 15.90 5.82 -0.64
C LYS A 37 16.42 4.69 -1.52
N THR A 38 17.28 3.85 -0.96
CA THR A 38 17.94 2.76 -1.71
C THR A 38 17.37 1.37 -1.40
N ASN A 39 16.80 1.16 -0.22
CA ASN A 39 16.18 -0.11 0.20
C ASN A 39 14.65 0.04 0.15
N LYS A 40 14.08 0.14 -1.06
CA LYS A 40 12.66 0.45 -1.25
C LYS A 40 11.90 -0.60 -2.04
N TYR A 41 10.70 -0.90 -1.57
CA TYR A 41 9.83 -1.93 -2.07
C TYR A 41 8.51 -1.32 -2.56
N TYR A 42 7.99 -1.86 -3.64
CA TYR A 42 6.68 -1.55 -4.16
C TYR A 42 5.78 -2.77 -3.99
N ILE A 43 4.81 -2.69 -3.10
CA ILE A 43 3.85 -3.75 -2.83
C ILE A 43 2.65 -3.53 -3.74
N ALA A 44 2.57 -4.33 -4.82
CA ALA A 44 1.53 -4.23 -5.82
C ALA A 44 0.33 -5.09 -5.43
N THR A 45 -0.83 -4.47 -5.25
CA THR A 45 -2.07 -5.18 -4.90
C THR A 45 -2.95 -5.49 -6.11
N MET A 46 -2.62 -4.97 -7.30
CA MET A 46 -3.41 -5.20 -8.51
C MET A 46 -3.34 -6.66 -8.95
N GLN A 47 -4.48 -7.31 -9.08
CA GLN A 47 -4.62 -8.60 -9.75
C GLN A 47 -4.89 -8.41 -11.25
N VAL A 48 -4.35 -9.32 -12.05
CA VAL A 48 -4.56 -9.34 -13.51
C VAL A 48 -5.58 -10.41 -13.81
N TYR A 49 -6.77 -10.01 -14.21
CA TYR A 49 -7.84 -10.93 -14.60
C TYR A 49 -8.00 -11.02 -16.12
N ASP A 50 -7.51 -10.01 -16.86
CA ASP A 50 -7.66 -9.91 -18.32
C ASP A 50 -6.44 -9.23 -18.99
N ALA A 51 -6.48 -9.18 -20.31
CA ALA A 51 -5.42 -8.57 -21.13
C ALA A 51 -5.27 -7.06 -20.87
N GLU A 52 -6.34 -6.36 -20.48
CA GLU A 52 -6.31 -4.93 -20.17
C GLU A 52 -5.61 -4.68 -18.83
N GLY A 53 -5.92 -5.46 -17.81
CA GLY A 53 -5.21 -5.46 -16.52
C GLY A 53 -3.72 -5.74 -16.72
N GLY A 54 -3.37 -6.70 -17.59
CA GLY A 54 -1.99 -6.99 -17.96
C GLY A 54 -1.26 -5.79 -18.57
N LYS A 55 -1.92 -5.02 -19.44
CA LYS A 55 -1.37 -3.78 -20.02
C LYS A 55 -1.15 -2.70 -18.96
N LYS A 56 -2.09 -2.54 -18.01
CA LYS A 56 -1.95 -1.60 -16.89
C LYS A 56 -0.75 -1.96 -16.00
N VAL A 57 -0.62 -3.22 -15.60
CA VAL A 57 0.53 -3.70 -14.82
C VAL A 57 1.85 -3.49 -15.57
N ALA A 58 1.92 -3.84 -16.86
CA ALA A 58 3.11 -3.64 -17.68
C ALA A 58 3.47 -2.15 -17.82
N ARG A 59 2.46 -1.26 -17.94
CA ARG A 59 2.67 0.20 -17.95
C ARG A 59 3.24 0.67 -16.60
N HIS A 60 2.65 0.26 -15.49
CA HIS A 60 3.14 0.62 -14.15
C HIS A 60 4.55 0.11 -13.89
N ARG A 61 4.88 -1.13 -14.29
CA ARG A 61 6.25 -1.66 -14.20
C ARG A 61 7.24 -0.82 -15.01
N ARG A 62 6.88 -0.41 -16.25
CA ARG A 62 7.73 0.47 -17.08
C ARG A 62 7.94 1.84 -16.47
N LEU A 63 6.91 2.46 -15.90
CA LEU A 63 7.02 3.78 -15.26
C LEU A 63 7.89 3.75 -14.01
N ARG A 64 8.01 2.60 -13.36
CA ARG A 64 8.88 2.38 -12.20
C ARG A 64 10.29 1.89 -12.56
N ALA A 65 10.49 1.44 -13.81
CA ALA A 65 11.80 0.99 -14.26
C ALA A 65 12.82 2.12 -14.07
N GLY A 66 13.94 1.82 -13.44
CA GLY A 66 14.98 2.80 -13.12
C GLY A 66 14.77 3.62 -11.84
N LYS A 67 13.60 3.52 -11.17
CA LYS A 67 13.37 4.22 -9.90
C LYS A 67 13.91 3.45 -8.67
N GLY A 68 14.50 2.29 -8.85
CA GLY A 68 15.15 1.50 -7.80
C GLY A 68 14.18 0.76 -6.86
N PHE A 69 12.91 0.61 -7.21
CA PHE A 69 11.96 -0.21 -6.44
C PHE A 69 12.12 -1.70 -6.74
N VAL A 70 12.03 -2.52 -5.68
CA VAL A 70 11.74 -3.94 -5.82
C VAL A 70 10.24 -4.14 -5.78
N THR A 71 9.68 -4.66 -6.86
CA THR A 71 8.24 -4.95 -6.92
C THR A 71 7.95 -6.30 -6.27
N MET A 72 7.01 -6.30 -5.35
CA MET A 72 6.42 -7.47 -4.70
C MET A 72 4.94 -7.52 -5.05
N GLU A 73 4.50 -8.60 -5.68
CA GLU A 73 3.08 -8.79 -5.99
C GLU A 73 2.41 -9.45 -4.78
N GLN A 74 1.57 -8.70 -4.09
CA GLN A 74 0.86 -9.11 -2.89
C GLN A 74 -0.58 -8.61 -2.97
N PRO A 75 -1.45 -9.30 -3.74
CA PRO A 75 -2.82 -8.83 -3.97
C PRO A 75 -3.72 -8.97 -2.74
N ARG A 76 -3.38 -9.83 -1.79
CA ARG A 76 -4.07 -10.09 -0.51
C ARG A 76 -3.07 -10.35 0.60
N ASP A 77 -3.57 -10.46 1.83
CA ASP A 77 -2.76 -10.86 2.99
C ASP A 77 -1.47 -10.02 3.12
N ILE A 78 -1.58 -8.70 3.05
CA ILE A 78 -0.41 -7.79 3.04
C ILE A 78 0.45 -7.91 4.29
N GLY A 79 -0.09 -8.41 5.39
CA GLY A 79 0.67 -8.72 6.60
C GLY A 79 1.68 -9.85 6.43
N GLU A 80 1.53 -10.67 5.38
CA GLU A 80 2.40 -11.82 5.09
C GLU A 80 3.53 -11.49 4.11
N VAL A 81 3.65 -10.22 3.67
CA VAL A 81 4.76 -9.79 2.82
C VAL A 81 6.10 -10.23 3.42
N ASP A 82 6.86 -10.96 2.61
CA ASP A 82 8.16 -11.52 2.98
C ASP A 82 9.30 -10.84 2.22
N PHE A 83 9.98 -9.94 2.89
CA PHE A 83 11.11 -9.20 2.33
C PHE A 83 12.41 -10.03 2.23
N SER A 84 12.47 -11.23 2.81
CA SER A 84 13.66 -12.10 2.77
C SER A 84 13.89 -12.71 1.38
N LYS A 85 12.82 -12.87 0.59
CA LYS A 85 12.90 -13.44 -0.77
C LYS A 85 13.78 -12.64 -1.73
N ARG A 86 14.02 -11.37 -1.45
CA ARG A 86 14.95 -10.53 -2.24
C ARG A 86 16.41 -10.85 -1.99
N VAL A 87 16.79 -11.23 -0.78
CA VAL A 87 18.19 -11.46 -0.42
C VAL A 87 18.81 -12.54 -1.33
N GLN A 88 17.99 -13.42 -1.90
CA GLN A 88 18.44 -14.48 -2.82
C GLN A 88 18.58 -14.01 -4.28
N GLN A 89 17.95 -12.89 -4.69
CA GLN A 89 17.95 -12.42 -6.10
C GLN A 89 18.89 -11.24 -6.37
N ALA A 90 19.35 -10.54 -5.36
CA ALA A 90 20.20 -9.38 -5.50
C ALA A 90 21.38 -9.46 -4.52
N MET A 91 22.39 -10.21 -4.87
CA MET A 91 23.76 -9.91 -4.41
C MET A 91 24.23 -8.66 -5.18
N GLU A 92 23.64 -7.50 -4.85
CA GLU A 92 24.26 -6.24 -5.26
C GLU A 92 25.56 -6.08 -4.47
N PRO A 93 26.68 -5.75 -5.14
CA PRO A 93 27.90 -5.46 -4.43
C PRO A 93 27.65 -4.31 -3.45
N PRO A 94 28.36 -4.28 -2.30
CA PRO A 94 28.27 -3.17 -1.36
C PRO A 94 28.50 -1.85 -2.11
N ASP A 95 27.75 -0.83 -1.76
CA ASP A 95 27.94 0.49 -2.37
C ASP A 95 29.32 1.05 -2.04
N ARG A 96 29.61 2.25 -2.60
CA ARG A 96 30.88 2.96 -2.35
C ARG A 96 31.13 3.27 -0.86
N ALA A 97 30.10 3.17 0.00
CA ALA A 97 30.22 3.37 1.45
C ALA A 97 30.43 2.04 2.20
N GLY A 98 30.45 0.88 1.52
CA GLY A 98 30.67 -0.43 2.12
C GLY A 98 29.51 -0.98 2.94
N GLN A 99 28.34 -0.33 2.91
CA GLN A 99 27.14 -0.80 3.63
C GLN A 99 26.29 -1.72 2.76
N ASN A 100 25.91 -2.87 3.33
CA ASN A 100 24.95 -3.74 2.67
C ASN A 100 23.57 -3.05 2.57
N VAL A 101 22.91 -3.20 1.43
CA VAL A 101 21.56 -2.63 1.20
C VAL A 101 20.55 -3.09 2.28
N THR A 102 20.73 -4.29 2.83
CA THR A 102 19.89 -4.85 3.88
C THR A 102 20.04 -4.17 5.25
N GLU A 103 21.14 -3.42 5.47
CA GLU A 103 21.38 -2.66 6.71
C GLU A 103 20.76 -1.25 6.67
N ARG A 104 20.27 -0.83 5.51
CA ARG A 104 19.62 0.48 5.34
C ARG A 104 18.16 0.43 5.71
N PRO A 105 17.58 1.56 6.15
CA PRO A 105 16.15 1.65 6.44
C PRO A 105 15.31 1.10 5.28
N ARG A 106 14.39 0.19 5.61
CA ARG A 106 13.48 -0.42 4.66
C ARG A 106 12.28 0.48 4.47
N CYS A 107 12.03 0.88 3.24
CA CYS A 107 10.88 1.68 2.87
C CYS A 107 9.93 0.88 1.98
N ALA A 108 8.63 0.99 2.19
CA ALA A 108 7.64 0.32 1.35
C ALA A 108 6.54 1.27 0.89
N LEU A 109 6.11 1.09 -0.35
CA LEU A 109 4.97 1.74 -0.95
C LEU A 109 3.90 0.69 -1.24
N LEU A 110 2.74 0.78 -0.58
CA LEU A 110 1.58 -0.07 -0.83
C LEU A 110 0.66 0.60 -1.85
N GLU A 111 0.49 0.00 -3.02
CA GLU A 111 -0.39 0.52 -4.07
C GLU A 111 -1.28 -0.57 -4.68
N CYS A 112 -2.57 -0.44 -4.52
CA CYS A 112 -3.31 0.57 -3.76
C CYS A 112 -4.34 -0.09 -2.84
N MET A 113 -4.82 0.64 -1.86
CA MET A 113 -5.80 0.15 -0.88
C MET A 113 -7.11 -0.29 -1.53
N SER A 114 -7.59 0.43 -2.55
CA SER A 114 -8.83 0.10 -3.25
C SER A 114 -8.79 -1.29 -3.90
N ASN A 115 -7.68 -1.65 -4.56
CA ASN A 115 -7.50 -3.00 -5.11
C ASN A 115 -7.44 -4.05 -4.00
N LEU A 116 -6.73 -3.76 -2.91
CA LEU A 116 -6.62 -4.67 -1.77
C LEU A 116 -7.99 -4.97 -1.17
N VAL A 117 -8.81 -3.95 -0.90
CA VAL A 117 -10.18 -4.12 -0.36
C VAL A 117 -11.02 -4.97 -1.32
N ALA A 118 -10.98 -4.68 -2.62
CA ALA A 118 -11.71 -5.47 -3.61
C ALA A 118 -11.26 -6.93 -3.63
N ASN A 119 -9.96 -7.18 -3.60
CA ASN A 119 -9.42 -8.53 -3.61
C ASN A 119 -9.78 -9.32 -2.35
N GLU A 120 -9.70 -8.70 -1.17
CA GLU A 120 -10.07 -9.35 0.09
C GLU A 120 -11.57 -9.63 0.17
N MET A 121 -12.40 -8.76 -0.41
CA MET A 121 -13.86 -8.88 -0.37
C MET A 121 -14.40 -9.88 -1.40
N PHE A 122 -13.83 -9.94 -2.61
CA PHE A 122 -14.45 -10.59 -3.78
C PHE A 122 -13.67 -11.76 -4.37
N SER A 123 -12.53 -12.16 -3.83
CA SER A 123 -11.71 -13.22 -4.44
C SER A 123 -12.15 -14.65 -4.11
N GLY A 124 -13.13 -14.83 -3.23
CA GLY A 124 -13.69 -16.13 -2.85
C GLY A 124 -14.96 -16.49 -3.64
N ALA A 125 -15.54 -17.64 -3.33
CA ALA A 125 -16.86 -18.04 -3.83
C ALA A 125 -17.97 -17.16 -3.24
N ASP A 126 -17.79 -16.73 -1.98
CA ASP A 126 -18.70 -15.88 -1.26
C ASP A 126 -18.07 -14.49 -1.01
N ILE A 127 -18.94 -13.48 -0.90
CA ILE A 127 -18.51 -12.12 -0.58
C ILE A 127 -18.17 -12.07 0.92
N VAL A 128 -16.94 -11.67 1.24
CA VAL A 128 -16.51 -11.50 2.62
C VAL A 128 -17.14 -10.23 3.21
N SER A 129 -17.63 -10.31 4.45
CA SER A 129 -18.31 -9.19 5.09
C SER A 129 -17.36 -8.01 5.33
N GLU A 130 -17.93 -6.80 5.32
CA GLU A 130 -17.23 -5.54 5.55
C GLU A 130 -16.37 -5.56 6.81
N ASP A 131 -16.91 -6.00 7.95
CA ASP A 131 -16.18 -6.02 9.23
C ASP A 131 -14.96 -6.96 9.21
N VAL A 132 -15.09 -8.11 8.57
CA VAL A 132 -13.99 -9.08 8.43
C VAL A 132 -12.89 -8.49 7.55
N VAL A 133 -13.24 -7.91 6.41
CA VAL A 133 -12.28 -7.29 5.49
C VAL A 133 -11.53 -6.13 6.16
N VAL A 134 -12.26 -5.23 6.82
CA VAL A 134 -11.67 -4.10 7.54
C VAL A 134 -10.70 -4.59 8.61
N GLY A 135 -11.11 -5.52 9.46
CA GLY A 135 -10.27 -6.07 10.53
C GLY A 135 -9.02 -6.76 9.98
N HIS A 136 -9.16 -7.55 8.92
CA HIS A 136 -8.06 -8.28 8.27
C HIS A 136 -7.02 -7.31 7.68
N ILE A 137 -7.46 -6.30 6.92
CA ILE A 137 -6.57 -5.33 6.30
C ILE A 137 -5.86 -4.46 7.35
N LEU A 138 -6.56 -3.97 8.37
CA LEU A 138 -5.94 -3.18 9.44
C LEU A 138 -4.89 -3.99 10.22
N GLN A 139 -5.16 -5.26 10.50
CA GLN A 139 -4.15 -6.15 11.09
C GLN A 139 -2.97 -6.38 10.15
N GLY A 140 -3.24 -6.54 8.86
CA GLY A 140 -2.21 -6.66 7.82
C GLY A 140 -1.30 -5.43 7.74
N ILE A 141 -1.87 -4.22 7.76
CA ILE A 141 -1.11 -2.95 7.81
C ILE A 141 -0.25 -2.89 9.07
N LYS A 142 -0.81 -3.27 10.22
CA LYS A 142 -0.07 -3.34 11.47
C LYS A 142 1.14 -4.26 11.36
N ASN A 143 0.94 -5.47 10.87
CA ASN A 143 2.02 -6.45 10.68
C ASN A 143 3.07 -5.92 9.68
N LEU A 144 2.63 -5.34 8.56
CA LEU A 144 3.51 -4.78 7.55
C LEU A 144 4.36 -3.62 8.11
N SER A 145 3.75 -2.72 8.87
CA SER A 145 4.44 -1.59 9.51
C SER A 145 5.54 -2.03 10.49
N THR A 146 5.44 -3.24 11.08
CA THR A 146 6.52 -3.77 11.93
C THR A 146 7.74 -4.25 11.14
N LYS A 147 7.60 -4.46 9.84
CA LYS A 147 8.64 -5.01 8.96
C LYS A 147 9.41 -3.95 8.19
N VAL A 148 8.97 -2.68 8.25
CA VAL A 148 9.56 -1.56 7.51
C VAL A 148 9.75 -0.35 8.43
N ASP A 149 10.65 0.55 8.06
CA ASP A 149 10.92 1.79 8.81
C ASP A 149 10.02 2.93 8.32
N GLU A 150 9.65 2.90 7.03
CA GLU A 150 8.78 3.88 6.39
C GLU A 150 7.76 3.17 5.50
N LEU A 151 6.48 3.43 5.73
CA LEU A 151 5.36 2.87 4.96
C LEU A 151 4.53 3.98 4.33
N VAL A 152 4.53 4.04 3.01
CA VAL A 152 3.64 4.92 2.25
C VAL A 152 2.47 4.09 1.73
N ILE A 153 1.25 4.51 2.01
CA ILE A 153 0.01 3.83 1.61
C ILE A 153 -0.75 4.73 0.65
N VAL A 154 -1.04 4.22 -0.55
CA VAL A 154 -1.87 4.92 -1.53
C VAL A 154 -3.29 4.40 -1.46
N SER A 155 -4.25 5.31 -1.34
CA SER A 155 -5.67 4.99 -1.37
C SER A 155 -6.47 5.94 -2.26
N ASN A 156 -7.66 5.50 -2.67
CA ASN A 156 -8.55 6.28 -3.49
C ASN A 156 -9.60 7.00 -2.64
N ASN A 157 -9.94 8.22 -3.06
CA ASN A 157 -11.15 8.91 -2.66
C ASN A 157 -12.23 8.59 -3.70
N VAL A 158 -13.25 7.77 -3.34
CA VAL A 158 -14.30 7.26 -4.26
C VAL A 158 -15.71 7.60 -3.77
N PHE A 159 -15.85 8.59 -2.88
CA PHE A 159 -17.04 8.79 -2.09
C PHE A 159 -17.97 9.90 -2.60
N GLU A 160 -17.62 10.62 -3.66
CA GLU A 160 -18.24 11.92 -4.00
C GLU A 160 -18.83 11.99 -5.41
N ASP A 161 -19.11 10.85 -6.06
CA ASP A 161 -19.67 10.85 -7.42
C ASP A 161 -21.20 10.98 -7.50
N GLY A 162 -21.90 10.94 -6.35
CA GLY A 162 -23.35 11.12 -6.29
C GLY A 162 -24.16 9.98 -6.92
N ILE A 163 -23.54 8.85 -7.24
CA ILE A 163 -24.19 7.70 -7.88
C ILE A 163 -24.78 6.76 -6.82
N SER A 164 -25.98 6.25 -7.08
CA SER A 164 -26.58 5.18 -6.29
C SER A 164 -26.02 3.84 -6.73
N TYR A 165 -25.30 3.17 -5.84
CA TYR A 165 -24.69 1.86 -6.07
C TYR A 165 -25.54 0.74 -5.47
N ASP A 166 -25.39 -0.49 -5.99
CA ASP A 166 -25.94 -1.70 -5.38
C ASP A 166 -25.34 -1.96 -3.99
N ALA A 167 -25.97 -2.85 -3.22
CA ALA A 167 -25.60 -3.12 -1.83
C ALA A 167 -24.15 -3.62 -1.69
N THR A 168 -23.65 -4.39 -2.64
CA THR A 168 -22.29 -4.95 -2.65
C THR A 168 -21.25 -3.85 -2.86
N THR A 169 -21.48 -3.00 -3.85
CA THR A 169 -20.62 -1.84 -4.12
C THR A 169 -20.63 -0.87 -2.96
N GLN A 170 -21.80 -0.65 -2.34
CA GLN A 170 -21.89 0.18 -1.12
C GLN A 170 -21.08 -0.42 0.05
N ALA A 171 -21.12 -1.74 0.24
CA ALA A 171 -20.33 -2.40 1.27
C ALA A 171 -18.80 -2.22 1.03
N TYR A 172 -18.35 -2.34 -0.22
CA TYR A 172 -16.97 -2.06 -0.62
C TYR A 172 -16.58 -0.60 -0.32
N ILE A 173 -17.42 0.36 -0.71
CA ILE A 173 -17.18 1.79 -0.46
C ILE A 173 -17.08 2.07 1.05
N ARG A 174 -17.98 1.52 1.86
CA ARG A 174 -17.93 1.66 3.32
C ARG A 174 -16.67 1.04 3.91
N ALA A 175 -16.29 -0.17 3.48
CA ALA A 175 -15.07 -0.82 3.94
C ALA A 175 -13.83 0.03 3.64
N LEU A 176 -13.71 0.53 2.41
CA LEU A 176 -12.60 1.42 2.01
C LEU A 176 -12.58 2.72 2.82
N GLY A 177 -13.76 3.34 3.04
CA GLY A 177 -13.89 4.56 3.86
C GLY A 177 -13.47 4.36 5.30
N ARG A 178 -13.91 3.26 5.92
CA ARG A 178 -13.51 2.90 7.28
C ARG A 178 -12.00 2.67 7.38
N ILE A 179 -11.42 1.92 6.44
CA ILE A 179 -9.98 1.68 6.40
C ILE A 179 -9.21 2.99 6.23
N ASN A 180 -9.64 3.87 5.32
CA ASN A 180 -9.02 5.18 5.13
C ASN A 180 -9.04 6.01 6.41
N THR A 181 -10.15 6.01 7.14
CA THR A 181 -10.30 6.74 8.41
C THR A 181 -9.37 6.18 9.48
N GLU A 182 -9.33 4.87 9.65
CA GLU A 182 -8.47 4.21 10.65
C GLU A 182 -6.99 4.39 10.32
N VAL A 183 -6.62 4.25 9.05
CA VAL A 183 -5.22 4.48 8.61
C VAL A 183 -4.83 5.94 8.77
N ALA A 184 -5.72 6.89 8.46
CA ALA A 184 -5.47 8.31 8.66
C ALA A 184 -5.24 8.65 10.15
N ALA A 185 -5.98 7.99 11.05
CA ALA A 185 -5.79 8.17 12.51
C ALA A 185 -4.44 7.61 13.01
N LEU A 186 -3.86 6.64 12.30
CA LEU A 186 -2.59 6.00 12.64
C LEU A 186 -1.38 6.65 11.93
N ALA A 187 -1.62 7.33 10.81
CA ALA A 187 -0.58 7.91 9.99
C ALA A 187 0.08 9.13 10.67
N ASP A 188 1.38 9.27 10.49
CA ASP A 188 2.13 10.47 10.89
C ASP A 188 1.85 11.64 9.93
N THR A 189 1.55 11.31 8.66
CA THR A 189 1.21 12.29 7.63
C THR A 189 0.08 11.76 6.75
N VAL A 190 -0.88 12.64 6.49
CA VAL A 190 -1.97 12.39 5.52
C VAL A 190 -1.90 13.49 4.46
N THR A 191 -1.86 13.10 3.19
CA THR A 191 -1.83 14.02 2.05
C THR A 191 -2.94 13.67 1.08
N GLU A 192 -3.74 14.65 0.70
CA GLU A 192 -4.68 14.53 -0.41
C GLU A 192 -4.09 15.18 -1.65
N VAL A 193 -4.04 14.42 -2.76
CA VAL A 193 -3.58 14.89 -4.06
C VAL A 193 -4.80 15.22 -4.92
N VAL A 194 -4.97 16.50 -5.16
CA VAL A 194 -6.08 17.07 -5.94
C VAL A 194 -5.54 17.61 -7.27
N VAL A 195 -6.31 17.44 -8.35
CA VAL A 195 -5.96 17.94 -9.71
C VAL A 195 -6.73 19.21 -9.98
#